data_611ff4918f44e61f01e64d71c0529bcc
#
_entry.id   611ff4918f44e61f01e64d71c0529bcc
#
_cell.length_a   1.000
_cell.length_b   1.000
_cell.length_c   1.000
_cell.angle_alpha   90.00
_cell.angle_beta   90.00
_cell.angle_gamma   90.00
#
_symmetry.space_group_name_H-M   'P 1'
#
loop_
_entity.id
_entity.type
_entity.pdbx_description
1 polymer ?
#
loop_
_entity_poly.entity_id
_entity_poly.type
_entity_poly.pdbx_seq_one_letter_code
_entity_poly.pdbx_strand_id
1 'polypeptide(L)'
;MSQNQGVSRRNFLKSSLFAGGALSMSGLFSFVEYRKAHAQANGPLRAAMSSAGLAGTWNAQGQEAALWWASLLGVEVVWFDGENDPAIQRGKVDQIATESWDFVAIQPGSIGTLVEPLTAIIQAGTPFIDMDTLVAPFDQMREMGVLTLVAPDNVFMSQAVVTRLVEKMGGAGKIAHIGGQPGHTGAQARQQGFYNIVEQYPDIEVVDDQPADWDNARAAALTESILNRHGDLKAIFADNDDMALAARQAVENAGLGDQVLVGGVDAMSPAIQAVADGRLVATARNSPTRIHGWAVLIGAYAASVGLEQARQEIPFFILADGPAIYTDIDTNPEHAAEPWKLSNYGFSSAEGQIWLQEKFLF
;
A
#
# COMPACT_ATOMS: atom_id res chain seq x y z
N MET A 1 -5.76 51.50 6.72
CA MET A 1 -5.36 50.49 7.69
C MET A 1 -6.37 49.34 7.61
N SER A 2 -6.10 48.35 6.78
CA SER A 2 -6.95 47.17 6.59
C SER A 2 -6.43 46.10 7.55
N GLN A 3 -7.20 45.75 8.56
CA GLN A 3 -6.90 44.64 9.45
C GLN A 3 -7.12 43.33 8.68
N ASN A 4 -6.05 42.65 8.35
CA ASN A 4 -6.04 41.28 7.87
C ASN A 4 -6.41 40.40 9.08
N GLN A 5 -7.71 40.06 9.22
CA GLN A 5 -8.17 39.09 10.20
C GLN A 5 -7.80 37.69 9.66
N GLY A 6 -6.65 37.18 10.05
CA GLY A 6 -6.28 35.79 9.83
C GLY A 6 -7.34 34.89 10.45
N VAL A 7 -7.93 34.01 9.66
CA VAL A 7 -8.88 33.00 10.14
C VAL A 7 -8.15 32.10 11.14
N SER A 8 -8.56 32.12 12.41
CA SER A 8 -7.90 31.34 13.45
C SER A 8 -8.17 29.83 13.20
N ARG A 9 -7.17 28.97 13.50
CA ARG A 9 -7.27 27.51 13.43
C ARG A 9 -8.59 26.98 14.04
N ARG A 10 -9.02 27.57 15.14
CA ARG A 10 -10.22 27.19 15.90
C ARG A 10 -11.53 27.57 15.16
N ASN A 11 -11.52 28.63 14.37
CA ASN A 11 -12.72 29.09 13.66
C ASN A 11 -12.90 28.35 12.32
N PHE A 12 -11.82 27.98 11.64
CA PHE A 12 -11.87 27.16 10.45
C PHE A 12 -12.44 25.75 10.76
N LEU A 13 -11.95 25.11 11.83
CA LEU A 13 -12.40 23.79 12.25
C LEU A 13 -13.85 23.78 12.78
N LYS A 14 -14.31 24.89 13.39
CA LYS A 14 -15.70 25.02 13.83
C LYS A 14 -16.71 25.24 12.72
N SER A 15 -16.32 25.90 11.63
CA SER A 15 -17.19 26.12 10.47
C SER A 15 -17.37 24.87 9.60
N SER A 16 -16.46 23.90 9.64
CA SER A 16 -16.60 22.63 8.93
C SER A 16 -17.47 21.59 9.65
N LEU A 17 -17.90 21.87 10.90
CA LEU A 17 -18.69 20.95 11.74
C LEU A 17 -20.21 21.12 11.63
N PHE A 18 -20.73 22.08 10.86
CA PHE A 18 -22.17 22.35 10.80
C PHE A 18 -22.69 22.40 9.37
N ALA A 19 -22.98 21.28 8.75
CA ALA A 19 -24.11 21.08 7.81
C ALA A 19 -24.03 19.69 7.16
N GLY A 20 -24.98 18.83 7.46
CA GLY A 20 -25.05 17.49 6.89
C GLY A 20 -25.46 17.53 5.39
N GLY A 21 -24.88 16.65 4.63
CA GLY A 21 -25.39 16.16 3.34
C GLY A 21 -24.99 16.87 2.05
N ALA A 22 -24.56 18.15 2.07
CA ALA A 22 -24.14 18.87 0.85
C ALA A 22 -22.69 19.41 0.90
N LEU A 23 -21.95 19.04 1.92
CA LEU A 23 -20.65 19.63 2.29
C LEU A 23 -19.45 18.79 1.89
N SER A 24 -19.68 17.78 1.19
CA SER A 24 -18.71 16.76 0.96
C SER A 24 -17.55 17.13 0.02
N MET A 25 -17.76 17.77 -1.10
CA MET A 25 -16.64 18.35 -1.89
C MET A 25 -16.02 19.60 -1.23
N SER A 26 -16.69 20.19 -0.25
CA SER A 26 -16.22 21.40 0.44
C SER A 26 -15.08 21.14 1.45
N GLY A 27 -15.00 19.95 2.04
CA GLY A 27 -14.02 19.64 3.08
C GLY A 27 -12.58 19.61 2.56
N LEU A 28 -12.31 18.80 1.56
CA LEU A 28 -10.98 18.71 0.95
C LEU A 28 -10.58 20.03 0.28
N PHE A 29 -11.47 20.62 -0.51
CA PHE A 29 -11.21 21.90 -1.16
C PHE A 29 -10.90 22.99 -0.14
N SER A 30 -11.68 23.09 0.93
CA SER A 30 -11.44 24.06 2.00
C SER A 30 -10.13 23.79 2.74
N PHE A 31 -9.76 22.53 2.94
CA PHE A 31 -8.49 22.17 3.57
C PHE A 31 -7.30 22.51 2.65
N VAL A 32 -7.39 22.21 1.35
CA VAL A 32 -6.35 22.59 0.36
C VAL A 32 -6.15 24.09 0.33
N GLU A 33 -7.23 24.89 0.24
CA GLU A 33 -7.12 26.35 0.23
C GLU A 33 -6.55 26.91 1.55
N TYR A 34 -6.96 26.36 2.69
CA TYR A 34 -6.37 26.70 3.99
C TYR A 34 -4.86 26.40 4.00
N ARG A 35 -4.45 25.21 3.53
CA ARG A 35 -3.05 24.82 3.49
C ARG A 35 -2.21 25.69 2.58
N LYS A 36 -2.73 26.02 1.37
CA LYS A 36 -2.05 26.93 0.45
C LYS A 36 -1.84 28.31 1.08
N ALA A 37 -2.90 28.89 1.66
CA ALA A 37 -2.81 30.19 2.30
C ALA A 37 -1.83 30.16 3.49
N HIS A 38 -1.82 29.06 4.27
CA HIS A 38 -0.91 28.91 5.40
C HIS A 38 0.55 28.78 4.94
N ALA A 39 0.81 28.00 3.90
CA ALA A 39 2.15 27.82 3.34
C ALA A 39 2.71 29.14 2.75
N GLN A 40 1.86 29.96 2.12
CA GLN A 40 2.26 31.29 1.64
C GLN A 40 2.63 32.23 2.77
N ALA A 41 1.97 32.16 3.91
CA ALA A 41 2.18 33.04 5.05
C ALA A 41 3.32 32.61 5.98
N ASN A 42 3.53 31.30 6.16
CA ASN A 42 4.40 30.73 7.19
C ASN A 42 5.46 29.76 6.64
N GLY A 43 5.50 29.55 5.34
CA GLY A 43 6.30 28.52 4.68
C GLY A 43 5.59 27.16 4.60
N PRO A 44 6.11 26.24 3.75
CA PRO A 44 5.57 24.90 3.61
C PRO A 44 5.79 24.09 4.90
N LEU A 45 4.96 23.05 5.10
CA LEU A 45 5.29 21.98 6.04
C LEU A 45 6.45 21.16 5.47
N ARG A 46 7.32 20.63 6.35
CA ARG A 46 8.38 19.70 5.97
C ARG A 46 8.01 18.28 6.38
N ALA A 47 8.07 17.35 5.44
CA ALA A 47 7.80 15.95 5.70
C ALA A 47 8.96 15.07 5.24
N ALA A 48 9.32 14.07 6.04
CA ALA A 48 10.16 12.97 5.59
C ALA A 48 9.29 11.78 5.18
N MET A 49 9.57 11.23 4.01
CA MET A 49 8.93 10.00 3.54
C MET A 49 9.98 8.98 3.13
N SER A 50 9.67 7.69 3.35
CA SER A 50 10.52 6.59 2.91
C SER A 50 9.68 5.42 2.44
N SER A 51 10.15 4.72 1.41
CA SER A 51 9.64 3.43 0.97
C SER A 51 10.73 2.36 1.03
N ALA A 52 10.31 1.09 0.94
CA ALA A 52 11.25 -0.03 0.87
C ALA A 52 12.24 0.14 -0.29
N GLY A 53 11.78 0.61 -1.46
CA GLY A 53 12.65 0.92 -2.61
C GLY A 53 11.86 1.43 -3.80
N LEU A 54 12.47 2.31 -4.61
CA LEU A 54 11.86 2.95 -5.78
C LEU A 54 12.05 2.19 -7.09
N ALA A 55 12.78 1.08 -7.10
CA ALA A 55 13.04 0.30 -8.31
C ALA A 55 11.78 -0.35 -8.90
N GLY A 56 10.78 -0.67 -8.07
CA GLY A 56 9.49 -1.21 -8.49
C GLY A 56 8.51 -0.12 -8.94
N THR A 57 7.64 -0.46 -9.92
CA THR A 57 6.66 0.49 -10.48
C THR A 57 5.66 0.96 -9.43
N TRP A 58 5.29 0.10 -8.49
CA TRP A 58 4.35 0.41 -7.42
C TRP A 58 4.83 1.57 -6.53
N ASN A 59 6.05 1.48 -5.99
CA ASN A 59 6.62 2.54 -5.15
C ASN A 59 6.90 3.84 -5.93
N ALA A 60 7.33 3.74 -7.18
CA ALA A 60 7.54 4.91 -8.03
C ALA A 60 6.24 5.71 -8.24
N GLN A 61 5.12 5.04 -8.53
CA GLN A 61 3.80 5.69 -8.64
C GLN A 61 3.32 6.24 -7.28
N GLY A 62 3.62 5.56 -6.19
CA GLY A 62 3.33 6.04 -4.85
C GLY A 62 4.05 7.36 -4.54
N GLN A 63 5.33 7.45 -4.89
CA GLN A 63 6.12 8.68 -4.75
C GLN A 63 5.53 9.82 -5.58
N GLU A 64 5.20 9.58 -6.85
CA GLU A 64 4.58 10.59 -7.72
C GLU A 64 3.29 11.13 -7.10
N ALA A 65 2.44 10.25 -6.60
CA ALA A 65 1.19 10.66 -5.95
C ALA A 65 1.43 11.45 -4.67
N ALA A 66 2.39 11.03 -3.83
CA ALA A 66 2.76 11.77 -2.63
C ALA A 66 3.25 13.17 -2.96
N LEU A 67 4.12 13.33 -3.95
CA LEU A 67 4.62 14.62 -4.39
C LEU A 67 3.53 15.50 -4.99
N TRP A 68 2.59 14.91 -5.72
CA TRP A 68 1.42 15.63 -6.23
C TRP A 68 0.55 16.18 -5.10
N TRP A 69 0.19 15.33 -4.11
CA TRP A 69 -0.56 15.76 -2.92
C TRP A 69 0.20 16.82 -2.12
N ALA A 70 1.51 16.65 -1.97
CA ALA A 70 2.37 17.60 -1.30
C ALA A 70 2.31 18.99 -1.95
N SER A 71 2.34 19.04 -3.29
CA SER A 71 2.23 20.29 -4.05
C SER A 71 0.88 21.01 -3.82
N LEU A 72 -0.21 20.26 -3.69
CA LEU A 72 -1.54 20.81 -3.40
C LEU A 72 -1.65 21.35 -1.98
N LEU A 73 -0.99 20.68 -1.02
CA LEU A 73 -1.14 20.96 0.40
C LEU A 73 -0.05 21.90 0.97
N GLY A 74 0.85 22.41 0.13
CA GLY A 74 1.98 23.22 0.58
C GLY A 74 2.87 22.45 1.56
N VAL A 75 3.28 21.25 1.17
CA VAL A 75 4.22 20.38 1.90
C VAL A 75 5.48 20.21 1.06
N GLU A 76 6.64 20.36 1.69
CA GLU A 76 7.93 19.99 1.14
C GLU A 76 8.27 18.57 1.60
N VAL A 77 8.27 17.62 0.66
CA VAL A 77 8.60 16.22 0.94
C VAL A 77 10.07 15.97 0.62
N VAL A 78 10.81 15.45 1.60
CA VAL A 78 12.12 14.85 1.40
C VAL A 78 11.95 13.34 1.39
N TRP A 79 12.30 12.70 0.25
CA TRP A 79 12.16 11.28 0.08
C TRP A 79 13.46 10.53 0.32
N PHE A 80 13.40 9.48 1.14
CA PHE A 80 14.51 8.61 1.48
C PHE A 80 14.25 7.21 0.92
N ASP A 81 14.95 6.86 -0.15
CA ASP A 81 14.83 5.56 -0.81
C ASP A 81 15.53 4.46 0.01
N GLY A 82 14.81 3.40 0.33
CA GLY A 82 15.33 2.22 1.02
C GLY A 82 16.08 1.24 0.13
N GLU A 83 16.08 1.45 -1.20
CA GLU A 83 16.84 0.67 -2.20
C GLU A 83 16.58 -0.85 -2.13
N ASN A 84 15.41 -1.25 -1.63
CA ASN A 84 15.02 -2.64 -1.34
C ASN A 84 15.97 -3.36 -0.36
N ASP A 85 16.68 -2.60 0.48
CA ASP A 85 17.57 -3.12 1.51
C ASP A 85 17.15 -2.56 2.88
N PRO A 86 16.69 -3.40 3.83
CA PRO A 86 16.28 -2.97 5.16
C PRO A 86 17.39 -2.27 5.96
N ALA A 87 18.66 -2.59 5.72
CA ALA A 87 19.77 -1.94 6.41
C ALA A 87 20.04 -0.53 5.85
N ILE A 88 19.91 -0.35 4.53
CA ILE A 88 19.97 0.97 3.90
C ILE A 88 18.82 1.81 4.38
N GLN A 89 17.57 1.28 4.35
CA GLN A 89 16.40 2.00 4.86
C GLN A 89 16.59 2.39 6.33
N ARG A 90 17.12 1.50 7.17
CA ARG A 90 17.40 1.80 8.58
C ARG A 90 18.34 3.00 8.70
N GLY A 91 19.44 3.03 7.96
CA GLY A 91 20.38 4.16 7.98
C GLY A 91 19.73 5.48 7.53
N LYS A 92 18.80 5.43 6.55
CA LYS A 92 18.03 6.61 6.12
C LYS A 92 17.07 7.08 7.22
N VAL A 93 16.40 6.15 7.92
CA VAL A 93 15.47 6.52 9.02
C VAL A 93 16.24 7.02 10.25
N ASP A 94 17.43 6.48 10.54
CA ASP A 94 18.33 7.04 11.55
C ASP A 94 18.69 8.49 11.22
N GLN A 95 18.93 8.82 9.93
CA GLN A 95 19.15 10.21 9.50
C GLN A 95 17.89 11.07 9.71
N ILE A 96 16.70 10.57 9.34
CA ILE A 96 15.42 11.27 9.58
C ILE A 96 15.26 11.62 11.06
N ALA A 97 15.64 10.73 11.96
CA ALA A 97 15.53 10.92 13.41
C ALA A 97 16.44 12.05 13.96
N THR A 98 17.43 12.51 13.19
CA THR A 98 18.32 13.62 13.59
C THR A 98 17.78 15.00 13.22
N GLU A 99 16.69 15.08 12.45
CA GLU A 99 16.12 16.32 11.96
C GLU A 99 14.70 16.56 12.51
N SER A 100 14.20 17.79 12.34
CA SER A 100 12.82 18.14 12.73
C SER A 100 11.90 18.11 11.52
N TRP A 101 10.76 17.44 11.66
CA TRP A 101 9.74 17.28 10.64
C TRP A 101 8.36 17.63 11.21
N ASP A 102 7.48 18.16 10.37
CA ASP A 102 6.08 18.38 10.73
C ASP A 102 5.29 17.07 10.78
N PHE A 103 5.71 16.10 9.96
CA PHE A 103 5.27 14.69 10.05
C PHE A 103 6.24 13.76 9.31
N VAL A 104 6.16 12.48 9.61
CA VAL A 104 6.93 11.41 8.96
C VAL A 104 5.99 10.33 8.48
N ALA A 105 6.18 9.81 7.26
CA ALA A 105 5.42 8.70 6.71
C ALA A 105 6.36 7.67 6.06
N ILE A 106 6.30 6.41 6.49
CA ILE A 106 7.24 5.38 6.05
C ILE A 106 6.51 4.09 5.71
N GLN A 107 6.92 3.47 4.60
CA GLN A 107 6.64 2.08 4.28
C GLN A 107 7.84 1.24 4.71
N PRO A 108 7.77 0.47 5.79
CA PRO A 108 8.87 -0.38 6.23
C PRO A 108 9.16 -1.51 5.24
N GLY A 109 10.41 -1.70 4.86
CA GLY A 109 10.84 -2.84 4.05
C GLY A 109 10.90 -4.15 4.85
N SER A 110 10.99 -4.07 6.18
CA SER A 110 10.99 -5.24 7.07
C SER A 110 10.47 -4.88 8.44
N ILE A 111 9.63 -5.76 9.00
CA ILE A 111 9.08 -5.58 10.35
C ILE A 111 10.19 -5.55 11.40
N GLY A 112 10.08 -4.66 12.37
CA GLY A 112 10.97 -4.56 13.54
C GLY A 112 12.25 -3.73 13.31
N THR A 113 12.71 -3.58 12.08
CA THR A 113 14.01 -2.92 11.79
C THR A 113 14.02 -1.43 12.11
N LEU A 114 12.88 -0.76 12.01
CA LEU A 114 12.74 0.69 12.16
C LEU A 114 12.14 1.13 13.50
N VAL A 115 11.85 0.19 14.40
CA VAL A 115 11.17 0.49 15.68
C VAL A 115 11.91 1.54 16.50
N GLU A 116 13.23 1.39 16.66
CA GLU A 116 14.02 2.28 17.51
C GLU A 116 14.04 3.74 17.01
N PRO A 117 14.45 4.03 15.75
CA PRO A 117 14.48 5.42 15.28
C PRO A 117 13.09 6.04 15.19
N LEU A 118 12.06 5.26 14.81
CA LEU A 118 10.70 5.77 14.75
C LEU A 118 10.11 6.04 16.14
N THR A 119 10.45 5.24 17.14
CA THR A 119 10.09 5.53 18.53
C THR A 119 10.68 6.86 18.97
N ALA A 120 11.93 7.16 18.63
CA ALA A 120 12.57 8.44 18.95
C ALA A 120 11.85 9.62 18.27
N ILE A 121 11.50 9.50 16.98
CA ILE A 121 10.75 10.50 16.22
C ILE A 121 9.38 10.77 16.86
N ILE A 122 8.64 9.71 17.21
CA ILE A 122 7.32 9.81 17.83
C ILE A 122 7.40 10.45 19.21
N GLN A 123 8.39 10.08 20.02
CA GLN A 123 8.62 10.65 21.35
C GLN A 123 9.02 12.13 21.31
N ALA A 124 9.65 12.58 20.23
CA ALA A 124 9.90 13.99 19.96
C ALA A 124 8.62 14.78 19.61
N GLY A 125 7.47 14.12 19.48
CA GLY A 125 6.18 14.73 19.20
C GLY A 125 5.82 14.83 17.72
N THR A 126 6.61 14.21 16.82
CA THR A 126 6.34 14.21 15.39
C THR A 126 5.27 13.17 15.05
N PRO A 127 4.18 13.55 14.36
CA PRO A 127 3.20 12.59 13.83
C PRO A 127 3.86 11.57 12.91
N PHE A 128 3.66 10.27 13.17
CA PHE A 128 4.15 9.19 12.34
C PHE A 128 2.99 8.40 11.72
N ILE A 129 3.02 8.27 10.40
CA ILE A 129 2.08 7.50 9.59
C ILE A 129 2.82 6.27 9.06
N ASP A 130 2.35 5.08 9.41
CA ASP A 130 2.83 3.83 8.84
C ASP A 130 2.10 3.57 7.52
N MET A 131 2.83 3.14 6.49
CA MET A 131 2.29 2.96 5.14
C MET A 131 2.47 1.52 4.69
N ASP A 132 1.40 0.93 4.11
CA ASP A 132 1.40 -0.36 3.40
C ASP A 132 1.74 -1.57 4.27
N THR A 133 2.85 -1.52 4.97
CA THR A 133 3.43 -2.63 5.75
C THR A 133 3.64 -2.24 7.20
N LEU A 134 3.75 -3.24 8.07
CA LEU A 134 3.84 -3.01 9.51
C LEU A 134 5.27 -2.70 9.94
N VAL A 135 5.47 -1.59 10.63
CA VAL A 135 6.75 -1.31 11.33
C VAL A 135 6.97 -2.26 12.51
N ALA A 136 5.91 -2.68 13.18
CA ALA A 136 5.90 -3.58 14.33
C ALA A 136 4.52 -4.28 14.46
N PRO A 137 4.36 -5.29 15.31
CA PRO A 137 3.03 -5.80 15.66
C PRO A 137 2.11 -4.69 16.18
N PHE A 138 0.79 -4.80 15.94
CA PHE A 138 -0.19 -3.74 16.24
C PHE A 138 -0.15 -3.22 17.68
N ASP A 139 -0.04 -4.12 18.68
CA ASP A 139 0.04 -3.69 20.07
C ASP A 139 1.28 -2.83 20.31
N GLN A 140 2.42 -3.24 19.76
CA GLN A 140 3.66 -2.47 19.85
C GLN A 140 3.56 -1.14 19.09
N MET A 141 2.93 -1.10 17.93
CA MET A 141 2.69 0.16 17.20
C MET A 141 1.84 1.15 18.03
N ARG A 142 0.83 0.63 18.74
CA ARG A 142 0.02 1.45 19.67
C ARG A 142 0.84 1.96 20.84
N GLU A 143 1.66 1.10 21.45
CA GLU A 143 2.57 1.47 22.54
C GLU A 143 3.62 2.50 22.08
N MET A 144 4.15 2.39 20.88
CA MET A 144 5.04 3.39 20.28
C MET A 144 4.34 4.74 20.08
N GLY A 145 3.03 4.75 19.89
CA GLY A 145 2.24 5.93 19.58
C GLY A 145 2.19 6.27 18.10
N VAL A 146 2.27 5.26 17.22
CA VAL A 146 1.99 5.41 15.78
C VAL A 146 0.63 6.06 15.61
N LEU A 147 0.53 7.09 14.76
CA LEU A 147 -0.70 7.85 14.59
C LEU A 147 -1.76 7.02 13.85
N THR A 148 -1.37 6.44 12.74
CA THR A 148 -2.24 5.60 11.91
C THR A 148 -1.41 4.70 11.00
N LEU A 149 -2.00 3.58 10.58
CA LEU A 149 -1.54 2.74 9.48
C LEU A 149 -2.49 2.92 8.28
N VAL A 150 -1.93 3.22 7.12
CA VAL A 150 -2.66 3.25 5.85
C VAL A 150 -2.18 2.07 5.00
N ALA A 151 -2.99 1.03 4.86
CA ALA A 151 -2.58 -0.22 4.22
C ALA A 151 -3.70 -0.93 3.46
N PRO A 152 -3.37 -1.84 2.52
CA PRO A 152 -4.33 -2.69 1.84
C PRO A 152 -4.60 -3.98 2.63
N ASP A 153 -5.54 -4.81 2.18
CA ASP A 153 -5.68 -6.21 2.63
C ASP A 153 -4.91 -7.17 1.72
N ASN A 154 -3.66 -7.39 2.05
CA ASN A 154 -2.78 -8.25 1.28
C ASN A 154 -3.24 -9.71 1.24
N VAL A 155 -3.88 -10.21 2.31
CA VAL A 155 -4.42 -11.58 2.33
C VAL A 155 -5.59 -11.73 1.39
N PHE A 156 -6.55 -10.79 1.44
CA PHE A 156 -7.69 -10.81 0.51
C PHE A 156 -7.22 -10.76 -0.95
N MET A 157 -6.29 -9.86 -1.28
CA MET A 157 -5.80 -9.71 -2.66
C MET A 157 -5.20 -11.01 -3.20
N SER A 158 -4.34 -11.65 -2.40
CA SER A 158 -3.76 -12.94 -2.75
C SER A 158 -4.82 -14.04 -2.87
N GLN A 159 -5.73 -14.16 -1.89
CA GLN A 159 -6.82 -15.13 -1.94
C GLN A 159 -7.65 -14.98 -3.22
N ALA A 160 -8.00 -13.76 -3.60
CA ALA A 160 -8.82 -13.49 -4.77
C ALA A 160 -8.13 -13.94 -6.07
N VAL A 161 -6.85 -13.61 -6.23
CA VAL A 161 -6.05 -14.01 -7.42
C VAL A 161 -5.84 -15.51 -7.45
N VAL A 162 -5.45 -16.12 -6.32
CA VAL A 162 -5.18 -17.57 -6.24
C VAL A 162 -6.46 -18.38 -6.43
N THR A 163 -7.61 -17.92 -5.91
CA THR A 163 -8.91 -18.54 -6.20
C THR A 163 -9.14 -18.61 -7.70
N ARG A 164 -8.90 -17.50 -8.43
CA ARG A 164 -9.09 -17.50 -9.88
C ARG A 164 -8.12 -18.42 -10.63
N LEU A 165 -6.85 -18.50 -10.18
CA LEU A 165 -5.89 -19.46 -10.72
C LEU A 165 -6.36 -20.91 -10.52
N VAL A 166 -6.75 -21.26 -9.30
CA VAL A 166 -7.21 -22.59 -8.92
C VAL A 166 -8.47 -22.99 -9.68
N GLU A 167 -9.46 -22.09 -9.81
CA GLU A 167 -10.66 -22.33 -10.63
C GLU A 167 -10.30 -22.65 -12.08
N LYS A 168 -9.38 -21.88 -12.66
CA LYS A 168 -8.95 -22.07 -14.04
C LYS A 168 -8.11 -23.33 -14.25
N MET A 169 -7.38 -23.77 -13.19
CA MET A 169 -6.70 -25.08 -13.15
C MET A 169 -7.69 -26.26 -13.04
N GLY A 170 -8.96 -26.02 -12.70
CA GLY A 170 -9.93 -27.08 -12.43
C GLY A 170 -9.75 -27.72 -11.04
N GLY A 171 -9.14 -27.02 -10.09
CA GLY A 171 -8.93 -27.46 -8.71
C GLY A 171 -7.84 -28.49 -8.51
N ALA A 172 -6.99 -28.76 -9.51
CA ALA A 172 -5.96 -29.80 -9.45
C ALA A 172 -4.71 -29.44 -10.27
N GLY A 173 -3.55 -29.96 -9.85
CA GLY A 173 -2.28 -29.85 -10.54
C GLY A 173 -1.22 -29.07 -9.77
N LYS A 174 -0.12 -28.78 -10.44
CA LYS A 174 1.06 -28.14 -9.80
C LYS A 174 0.99 -26.63 -9.90
N ILE A 175 1.23 -25.97 -8.78
CA ILE A 175 1.31 -24.50 -8.68
C ILE A 175 2.63 -24.11 -8.00
N ALA A 176 3.20 -22.97 -8.39
CA ALA A 176 4.35 -22.37 -7.74
C ALA A 176 3.98 -20.98 -7.20
N HIS A 177 4.65 -20.58 -6.11
CA HIS A 177 4.59 -19.24 -5.54
C HIS A 177 5.95 -18.55 -5.69
N ILE A 178 5.93 -17.30 -6.18
CA ILE A 178 7.09 -16.42 -6.28
C ILE A 178 6.86 -15.27 -5.31
N GLY A 179 7.50 -15.36 -4.13
CA GLY A 179 7.31 -14.45 -3.03
C GLY A 179 8.05 -13.13 -3.17
N GLY A 180 7.60 -12.14 -2.42
CA GLY A 180 8.32 -10.89 -2.22
C GLY A 180 9.51 -11.03 -1.26
N GLN A 181 9.94 -9.92 -0.67
CA GLN A 181 11.08 -9.90 0.24
C GLN A 181 10.75 -10.53 1.60
N PRO A 182 11.58 -11.44 2.12
CA PRO A 182 11.44 -11.99 3.47
C PRO A 182 11.46 -10.88 4.54
N GLY A 183 10.54 -10.98 5.51
CA GLY A 183 10.39 -9.96 6.56
C GLY A 183 9.47 -8.79 6.19
N HIS A 184 9.09 -8.66 4.92
CA HIS A 184 8.10 -7.69 4.46
C HIS A 184 6.69 -8.22 4.77
N THR A 185 5.92 -7.49 5.60
CA THR A 185 4.62 -8.02 6.08
C THR A 185 3.58 -8.15 4.99
N GLY A 186 3.67 -7.37 3.91
CA GLY A 186 2.84 -7.55 2.73
C GLY A 186 3.11 -8.89 2.02
N ALA A 187 4.39 -9.28 1.85
CA ALA A 187 4.75 -10.57 1.27
C ALA A 187 4.25 -11.73 2.15
N GLN A 188 4.46 -11.65 3.47
CA GLN A 188 3.97 -12.66 4.42
C GLN A 188 2.44 -12.83 4.34
N ALA A 189 1.71 -11.71 4.25
CA ALA A 189 0.27 -11.74 4.14
C ALA A 189 -0.22 -12.30 2.79
N ARG A 190 0.48 -12.00 1.69
CA ARG A 190 0.19 -12.57 0.37
C ARG A 190 0.49 -14.06 0.33
N GLN A 191 1.60 -14.51 0.91
CA GLN A 191 1.90 -15.93 1.07
C GLN A 191 0.83 -16.64 1.91
N GLN A 192 0.39 -16.04 3.02
CA GLN A 192 -0.71 -16.59 3.82
C GLN A 192 -1.99 -16.72 3.01
N GLY A 193 -2.36 -15.70 2.23
CA GLY A 193 -3.54 -15.74 1.36
C GLY A 193 -3.44 -16.84 0.30
N PHE A 194 -2.26 -17.04 -0.27
CA PHE A 194 -1.98 -18.15 -1.18
C PHE A 194 -2.27 -19.50 -0.53
N TYR A 195 -1.69 -19.77 0.64
CA TYR A 195 -1.90 -21.04 1.35
C TYR A 195 -3.34 -21.21 1.82
N ASN A 196 -4.00 -20.17 2.29
CA ASN A 196 -5.41 -20.21 2.68
C ASN A 196 -6.32 -20.75 1.58
N ILE A 197 -5.95 -20.59 0.30
CA ILE A 197 -6.72 -21.11 -0.83
C ILE A 197 -6.22 -22.49 -1.24
N VAL A 198 -4.92 -22.66 -1.51
CA VAL A 198 -4.43 -23.95 -2.06
C VAL A 198 -4.67 -25.14 -1.12
N GLU A 199 -4.62 -24.90 0.19
CA GLU A 199 -4.89 -25.95 1.21
C GLU A 199 -6.35 -26.45 1.20
N GLN A 200 -7.27 -25.74 0.57
CA GLN A 200 -8.65 -26.17 0.42
C GLN A 200 -8.81 -27.20 -0.73
N TYR A 201 -7.78 -27.38 -1.56
CA TYR A 201 -7.81 -28.21 -2.75
C TYR A 201 -6.77 -29.33 -2.65
N PRO A 202 -7.16 -30.54 -2.20
CA PRO A 202 -6.22 -31.63 -1.93
C PRO A 202 -5.48 -32.16 -3.17
N ASP A 203 -5.98 -31.87 -4.37
CA ASP A 203 -5.37 -32.29 -5.63
C ASP A 203 -4.43 -31.21 -6.21
N ILE A 204 -4.18 -30.11 -5.47
CA ILE A 204 -3.16 -29.11 -5.80
C ILE A 204 -1.87 -29.41 -5.07
N GLU A 205 -0.77 -29.45 -5.82
CA GLU A 205 0.59 -29.58 -5.31
C GLU A 205 1.35 -28.28 -5.43
N VAL A 206 1.76 -27.69 -4.31
CA VAL A 206 2.70 -26.55 -4.30
C VAL A 206 4.11 -27.10 -4.51
N VAL A 207 4.69 -26.86 -5.69
CA VAL A 207 5.99 -27.45 -6.08
C VAL A 207 7.17 -26.54 -5.84
N ASP A 208 6.92 -25.26 -5.64
CA ASP A 208 7.94 -24.26 -5.34
C ASP A 208 7.33 -23.09 -4.57
N ASP A 209 8.08 -22.54 -3.62
CA ASP A 209 7.71 -21.36 -2.83
C ASP A 209 8.99 -20.65 -2.41
N GLN A 210 9.47 -19.73 -3.26
CA GLN A 210 10.72 -19.03 -3.04
C GLN A 210 10.56 -17.52 -3.23
N PRO A 211 11.31 -16.70 -2.45
CA PRO A 211 11.32 -15.27 -2.64
C PRO A 211 12.13 -14.86 -3.87
N ALA A 212 11.62 -13.89 -4.60
CA ALA A 212 12.35 -13.16 -5.63
C ALA A 212 12.64 -11.70 -5.22
N ASP A 213 12.37 -11.32 -3.96
CA ASP A 213 12.76 -10.05 -3.34
C ASP A 213 12.25 -8.80 -4.08
N TRP A 214 11.07 -8.87 -4.71
CA TRP A 214 10.49 -7.84 -5.57
C TRP A 214 11.32 -7.53 -6.83
N ASP A 215 12.24 -8.43 -7.21
CA ASP A 215 13.16 -8.28 -8.34
C ASP A 215 12.67 -9.07 -9.56
N ASN A 216 12.45 -8.36 -10.67
CA ASN A 216 11.93 -8.93 -11.91
C ASN A 216 12.89 -9.94 -12.55
N ALA A 217 14.22 -9.69 -12.48
CA ALA A 217 15.20 -10.59 -13.06
C ALA A 217 15.30 -11.88 -12.25
N ARG A 218 15.21 -11.79 -10.92
CA ARG A 218 15.15 -12.98 -10.05
C ARG A 218 13.86 -13.77 -10.28
N ALA A 219 12.71 -13.09 -10.41
CA ALA A 219 11.43 -13.73 -10.71
C ALA A 219 11.48 -14.50 -12.05
N ALA A 220 12.05 -13.88 -13.09
CA ALA A 220 12.24 -14.53 -14.39
C ALA A 220 13.14 -15.77 -14.27
N ALA A 221 14.34 -15.64 -13.67
CA ALA A 221 15.29 -16.74 -13.50
C ALA A 221 14.71 -17.88 -12.64
N LEU A 222 13.97 -17.54 -11.56
CA LEU A 222 13.28 -18.52 -10.74
C LEU A 222 12.21 -19.26 -11.54
N THR A 223 11.42 -18.55 -12.34
CA THR A 223 10.42 -19.14 -13.25
C THR A 223 11.05 -20.12 -14.22
N GLU A 224 12.14 -19.75 -14.89
CA GLU A 224 12.87 -20.66 -15.81
C GLU A 224 13.33 -21.93 -15.08
N SER A 225 13.86 -21.77 -13.86
CA SER A 225 14.29 -22.90 -13.03
C SER A 225 13.12 -23.82 -12.65
N ILE A 226 11.98 -23.25 -12.27
CA ILE A 226 10.76 -24.00 -11.93
C ILE A 226 10.24 -24.76 -13.15
N LEU A 227 10.12 -24.13 -14.31
CA LEU A 227 9.68 -24.77 -15.55
C LEU A 227 10.58 -25.95 -15.96
N ASN A 228 11.90 -25.80 -15.80
CA ASN A 228 12.85 -26.88 -16.08
C ASN A 228 12.72 -28.09 -15.14
N ARG A 229 12.31 -27.86 -13.88
CA ARG A 229 12.11 -28.94 -12.90
C ARG A 229 10.72 -29.57 -12.96
N HIS A 230 9.72 -28.83 -13.37
CA HIS A 230 8.32 -29.18 -13.32
C HIS A 230 7.64 -28.94 -14.68
N GLY A 231 7.89 -29.82 -15.65
CA GLY A 231 7.33 -29.71 -17.00
C GLY A 231 5.81 -29.85 -17.10
N ASP A 232 5.16 -30.20 -16.00
CA ASP A 232 3.70 -30.33 -15.84
C ASP A 232 3.11 -29.22 -14.94
N LEU A 233 3.87 -28.12 -14.70
CA LEU A 233 3.39 -26.96 -13.96
C LEU A 233 2.13 -26.38 -14.62
N LYS A 234 1.14 -25.99 -13.81
CA LYS A 234 -0.13 -25.44 -14.29
C LYS A 234 -0.29 -23.95 -13.99
N ALA A 235 0.27 -23.48 -12.87
CA ALA A 235 0.14 -22.07 -12.52
C ALA A 235 1.33 -21.52 -11.74
N ILE A 236 1.49 -20.21 -11.80
CA ILE A 236 2.40 -19.42 -10.96
C ILE A 236 1.59 -18.28 -10.36
N PHE A 237 1.65 -18.13 -9.05
CA PHE A 237 1.25 -16.92 -8.35
C PHE A 237 2.51 -16.14 -7.97
N ALA A 238 2.58 -14.86 -8.34
CA ALA A 238 3.64 -13.96 -7.93
C ALA A 238 3.06 -12.87 -7.02
N ASP A 239 3.81 -12.52 -5.98
CA ASP A 239 3.36 -11.56 -4.97
C ASP A 239 3.09 -10.17 -5.52
N ASN A 240 3.68 -9.78 -6.65
CA ASN A 240 3.35 -8.52 -7.31
C ASN A 240 3.28 -8.65 -8.84
N ASP A 241 2.74 -7.62 -9.49
CA ASP A 241 2.53 -7.57 -10.93
C ASP A 241 3.84 -7.50 -11.71
N ASP A 242 4.84 -6.80 -11.23
CA ASP A 242 6.13 -6.68 -11.91
C ASP A 242 6.80 -8.06 -12.02
N MET A 243 6.80 -8.85 -10.93
CA MET A 243 7.29 -10.23 -10.92
C MET A 243 6.38 -11.16 -11.73
N ALA A 244 5.05 -10.97 -11.70
CA ALA A 244 4.11 -11.76 -12.48
C ALA A 244 4.32 -11.58 -13.99
N LEU A 245 4.55 -10.35 -14.43
CA LEU A 245 4.86 -10.05 -15.85
C LEU A 245 6.20 -10.63 -16.26
N ALA A 246 7.22 -10.59 -15.39
CA ALA A 246 8.51 -11.22 -15.65
C ALA A 246 8.40 -12.76 -15.73
N ALA A 247 7.63 -13.37 -14.81
CA ALA A 247 7.33 -14.80 -14.83
C ALA A 247 6.54 -15.17 -16.11
N ARG A 248 5.54 -14.38 -16.49
CA ARG A 248 4.78 -14.60 -17.72
C ARG A 248 5.66 -14.55 -18.96
N GLN A 249 6.59 -13.60 -19.03
CA GLN A 249 7.53 -13.52 -20.15
C GLN A 249 8.46 -14.77 -20.21
N ALA A 250 8.92 -15.28 -19.07
CA ALA A 250 9.72 -16.51 -19.02
C ALA A 250 8.90 -17.73 -19.49
N VAL A 251 7.63 -17.84 -19.09
CA VAL A 251 6.70 -18.87 -19.55
C VAL A 251 6.50 -18.80 -21.08
N GLU A 252 6.34 -17.61 -21.65
CA GLU A 252 6.19 -17.40 -23.09
C GLU A 252 7.46 -17.75 -23.84
N ASN A 253 8.63 -17.36 -23.33
CA ASN A 253 9.93 -17.70 -23.92
C ASN A 253 10.17 -19.22 -23.95
N ALA A 254 9.63 -19.95 -22.98
CA ALA A 254 9.68 -21.41 -22.95
C ALA A 254 8.65 -22.09 -23.90
N GLY A 255 7.79 -21.32 -24.57
CA GLY A 255 6.72 -21.85 -25.43
C GLY A 255 5.54 -22.46 -24.66
N LEU A 256 5.38 -22.13 -23.38
CA LEU A 256 4.39 -22.69 -22.48
C LEU A 256 3.22 -21.73 -22.17
N GLY A 257 3.10 -20.65 -22.96
CA GLY A 257 2.11 -19.58 -22.73
C GLY A 257 0.67 -20.05 -22.61
N ASP A 258 0.26 -21.09 -23.36
CA ASP A 258 -1.08 -21.67 -23.32
C ASP A 258 -1.25 -22.75 -22.22
N GLN A 259 -0.16 -23.11 -21.53
CA GLN A 259 -0.16 -24.26 -20.59
C GLN A 259 -0.01 -23.81 -19.13
N VAL A 260 0.73 -22.71 -18.88
CA VAL A 260 1.01 -22.21 -17.53
C VAL A 260 0.32 -20.89 -17.32
N LEU A 261 -0.60 -20.87 -16.35
CA LEU A 261 -1.34 -19.71 -15.92
C LEU A 261 -0.46 -18.85 -15.01
N VAL A 262 -0.61 -17.52 -15.09
CA VAL A 262 0.13 -16.60 -14.21
C VAL A 262 -0.83 -15.54 -13.65
N GLY A 263 -0.70 -15.23 -12.37
CA GLY A 263 -1.43 -14.15 -11.70
C GLY A 263 -0.53 -13.36 -10.76
N GLY A 264 -0.88 -12.10 -10.52
CA GLY A 264 -0.13 -11.18 -9.68
C GLY A 264 -1.03 -10.30 -8.82
N VAL A 265 -0.43 -9.39 -8.07
CA VAL A 265 -1.11 -8.42 -7.22
C VAL A 265 -0.55 -7.03 -7.53
N ASP A 266 -1.31 -6.01 -7.34
CA ASP A 266 -1.16 -4.55 -7.34
C ASP A 266 -2.09 -3.86 -8.33
N ALA A 267 -2.57 -4.55 -9.39
CA ALA A 267 -3.37 -4.00 -10.48
C ALA A 267 -2.70 -2.78 -11.14
N MET A 268 -1.41 -2.93 -11.45
CA MET A 268 -0.66 -1.94 -12.22
C MET A 268 -1.13 -1.95 -13.67
N SER A 269 -1.14 -0.79 -14.34
CA SER A 269 -1.67 -0.67 -15.71
C SER A 269 -1.13 -1.72 -16.69
N PRO A 270 0.17 -2.09 -16.69
CA PRO A 270 0.66 -3.15 -17.57
C PRO A 270 0.06 -4.53 -17.26
N ALA A 271 -0.19 -4.84 -15.97
CA ALA A 271 -0.79 -6.10 -15.58
C ALA A 271 -2.28 -6.16 -15.91
N ILE A 272 -3.02 -5.06 -15.69
CA ILE A 272 -4.43 -4.96 -16.12
C ILE A 272 -4.53 -5.19 -17.64
N GLN A 273 -3.63 -4.59 -18.43
CA GLN A 273 -3.59 -4.82 -19.87
C GLN A 273 -3.25 -6.28 -20.19
N ALA A 274 -2.29 -6.88 -19.47
CA ALA A 274 -1.95 -8.29 -19.67
C ALA A 274 -3.12 -9.24 -19.32
N VAL A 275 -3.97 -8.88 -18.33
CA VAL A 275 -5.21 -9.60 -18.05
C VAL A 275 -6.20 -9.45 -19.20
N ALA A 276 -6.39 -8.24 -19.70
CA ALA A 276 -7.27 -7.99 -20.86
C ALA A 276 -6.82 -8.72 -22.14
N ASP A 277 -5.50 -8.87 -22.32
CA ASP A 277 -4.89 -9.59 -23.44
C ASP A 277 -4.86 -11.13 -23.22
N GLY A 278 -5.33 -11.62 -22.07
CA GLY A 278 -5.30 -13.04 -21.71
C GLY A 278 -3.91 -13.60 -21.35
N ARG A 279 -2.93 -12.74 -21.13
CA ARG A 279 -1.57 -13.12 -20.75
C ARG A 279 -1.47 -13.40 -19.23
N LEU A 280 -2.16 -12.62 -18.41
CA LEU A 280 -2.36 -12.91 -16.99
C LEU A 280 -3.80 -13.35 -16.74
N VAL A 281 -4.00 -14.15 -15.69
CA VAL A 281 -5.33 -14.63 -15.30
C VAL A 281 -6.05 -13.60 -14.45
N ALA A 282 -5.34 -13.00 -13.51
CA ALA A 282 -5.89 -12.01 -12.60
C ALA A 282 -4.80 -11.14 -11.98
N THR A 283 -5.21 -9.94 -11.56
CA THR A 283 -4.47 -9.08 -10.63
C THR A 283 -5.44 -8.38 -9.70
N ALA A 284 -5.07 -8.18 -8.43
CA ALA A 284 -5.89 -7.52 -7.43
C ALA A 284 -5.30 -6.13 -7.08
N ARG A 285 -6.19 -5.16 -6.89
CA ARG A 285 -5.79 -3.77 -6.67
C ARG A 285 -5.15 -3.53 -5.31
N ASN A 286 -3.94 -2.99 -5.34
CA ASN A 286 -3.23 -2.37 -4.23
C ASN A 286 -2.79 -0.97 -4.70
N SER A 287 -3.49 0.08 -4.28
CA SER A 287 -3.30 1.42 -4.82
C SER A 287 -2.14 2.17 -4.15
N PRO A 288 -0.96 2.27 -4.79
CA PRO A 288 0.15 3.05 -4.24
C PRO A 288 -0.21 4.53 -4.13
N THR A 289 -1.03 5.02 -5.06
CA THR A 289 -1.43 6.42 -5.10
C THR A 289 -2.29 6.82 -3.91
N ARG A 290 -3.15 5.92 -3.42
CA ARG A 290 -3.93 6.15 -2.20
C ARG A 290 -3.05 6.06 -0.96
N ILE A 291 -2.28 5.00 -0.81
CA ILE A 291 -1.45 4.79 0.38
C ILE A 291 -0.52 5.98 0.61
N HIS A 292 0.30 6.32 -0.37
CA HIS A 292 1.28 7.39 -0.24
C HIS A 292 0.64 8.78 -0.29
N GLY A 293 -0.35 8.99 -1.16
CA GLY A 293 -1.05 10.28 -1.26
C GLY A 293 -1.85 10.60 -0.01
N TRP A 294 -2.58 9.61 0.54
CA TRP A 294 -3.32 9.79 1.78
C TRP A 294 -2.42 9.97 2.99
N ALA A 295 -1.25 9.34 3.02
CA ALA A 295 -0.28 9.59 4.08
C ALA A 295 0.14 11.07 4.12
N VAL A 296 0.35 11.71 2.96
CA VAL A 296 0.63 13.16 2.91
C VAL A 296 -0.57 13.99 3.38
N LEU A 297 -1.78 13.65 2.94
CA LEU A 297 -3.01 14.34 3.36
C LEU A 297 -3.22 14.24 4.87
N ILE A 298 -3.09 13.04 5.43
CA ILE A 298 -3.26 12.75 6.84
C ILE A 298 -2.17 13.45 7.67
N GLY A 299 -0.92 13.38 7.21
CA GLY A 299 0.21 14.03 7.85
C GLY A 299 0.07 15.57 7.88
N ALA A 300 -0.34 16.16 6.74
CA ALA A 300 -0.61 17.60 6.67
C ALA A 300 -1.80 18.00 7.56
N TYR A 301 -2.82 17.15 7.67
CA TYR A 301 -3.93 17.36 8.60
C TYR A 301 -3.45 17.32 10.04
N ALA A 302 -2.73 16.27 10.44
CA ALA A 302 -2.20 16.11 11.80
C ALA A 302 -1.30 17.28 12.21
N ALA A 303 -0.39 17.71 11.34
CA ALA A 303 0.46 18.88 11.55
C ALA A 303 -0.35 20.18 11.70
N SER A 304 -1.51 20.28 11.03
CA SER A 304 -2.35 21.49 11.07
C SER A 304 -3.20 21.59 12.32
N VAL A 305 -3.74 20.47 12.84
CA VAL A 305 -4.60 20.45 14.03
C VAL A 305 -3.82 20.22 15.31
N GLY A 306 -2.63 19.66 15.23
CA GLY A 306 -1.79 19.22 16.33
C GLY A 306 -1.99 17.75 16.70
N LEU A 307 -0.92 17.11 17.20
CA LEU A 307 -0.86 15.65 17.41
C LEU A 307 -1.94 15.13 18.37
N GLU A 308 -2.24 15.88 19.45
CA GLU A 308 -3.26 15.46 20.43
C GLU A 308 -4.65 15.38 19.80
N GLN A 309 -5.06 16.39 19.05
CA GLN A 309 -6.34 16.37 18.35
C GLN A 309 -6.35 15.32 17.22
N ALA A 310 -5.25 15.20 16.48
CA ALA A 310 -5.12 14.18 15.45
C ALA A 310 -5.34 12.77 15.99
N ARG A 311 -4.75 12.43 17.15
CA ARG A 311 -4.93 11.13 17.81
C ARG A 311 -6.37 10.84 18.24
N GLN A 312 -7.16 11.87 18.53
CA GLN A 312 -8.57 11.71 18.89
C GLN A 312 -9.47 11.51 17.67
N GLU A 313 -9.09 12.05 16.52
CA GLU A 313 -9.93 12.08 15.33
C GLU A 313 -9.54 11.02 14.28
N ILE A 314 -8.25 10.73 14.12
CA ILE A 314 -7.76 9.84 13.08
C ILE A 314 -7.86 8.37 13.55
N PRO A 315 -8.59 7.50 12.83
CA PRO A 315 -8.60 6.08 13.12
C PRO A 315 -7.19 5.48 13.07
N PHE A 316 -6.89 4.56 13.98
CA PHE A 316 -5.59 3.90 14.01
C PHE A 316 -5.27 3.11 12.72
N PHE A 317 -6.29 2.63 12.04
CA PHE A 317 -6.17 1.92 10.79
C PHE A 317 -7.05 2.54 9.70
N ILE A 318 -6.48 2.78 8.53
CA ILE A 318 -7.16 3.27 7.34
C ILE A 318 -6.90 2.31 6.19
N LEU A 319 -7.96 1.69 5.71
CA LEU A 319 -7.87 0.81 4.58
C LEU A 319 -7.77 1.62 3.28
N ALA A 320 -6.68 1.40 2.54
CA ALA A 320 -6.38 2.18 1.35
C ALA A 320 -7.26 1.81 0.15
N ASP A 321 -7.68 0.55 0.06
CA ASP A 321 -8.43 0.05 -1.08
C ASP A 321 -9.60 -0.84 -0.70
N GLY A 322 -10.68 -0.74 -1.45
CA GLY A 322 -11.73 -1.73 -1.45
C GLY A 322 -11.37 -2.94 -2.31
N PRO A 323 -12.13 -4.04 -2.22
CA PRO A 323 -11.85 -5.25 -2.97
C PRO A 323 -12.05 -4.98 -4.45
N ALA A 324 -10.97 -4.94 -5.19
CA ALA A 324 -11.00 -4.85 -6.64
C ALA A 324 -10.04 -5.88 -7.22
N ILE A 325 -10.59 -6.77 -8.02
CA ILE A 325 -9.85 -7.77 -8.76
C ILE A 325 -10.16 -7.62 -10.25
N TYR A 326 -9.13 -7.66 -11.07
CA TYR A 326 -9.23 -7.73 -12.52
C TYR A 326 -8.97 -9.17 -12.93
N THR A 327 -9.88 -9.76 -13.71
CA THR A 327 -9.78 -11.15 -14.13
C THR A 327 -9.93 -11.26 -15.64
N ASP A 328 -9.59 -12.42 -16.18
CA ASP A 328 -9.80 -12.78 -17.58
C ASP A 328 -11.28 -12.81 -18.02
N ILE A 329 -12.22 -12.77 -17.09
CA ILE A 329 -13.67 -12.74 -17.37
C ILE A 329 -14.31 -11.40 -17.00
N ASP A 330 -13.67 -10.61 -16.14
CA ASP A 330 -14.18 -9.31 -15.72
C ASP A 330 -13.00 -8.35 -15.42
N THR A 331 -12.88 -7.31 -16.24
CA THR A 331 -11.89 -6.26 -16.07
C THR A 331 -12.47 -4.99 -15.42
N ASN A 332 -13.76 -5.05 -14.98
CA ASN A 332 -14.37 -3.95 -14.27
C ASN A 332 -14.26 -4.14 -12.74
N PRO A 333 -13.45 -3.34 -12.05
CA PRO A 333 -13.25 -3.47 -10.61
C PRO A 333 -14.50 -3.16 -9.78
N GLU A 334 -15.50 -2.48 -10.34
CA GLU A 334 -16.75 -2.18 -9.65
C GLU A 334 -17.61 -3.41 -9.40
N HIS A 335 -17.36 -4.50 -10.12
CA HIS A 335 -18.03 -5.78 -9.95
C HIS A 335 -17.43 -6.63 -8.83
N ALA A 336 -16.31 -6.26 -8.25
CA ALA A 336 -15.79 -6.94 -7.06
C ALA A 336 -16.74 -6.69 -5.90
N ALA A 337 -17.73 -7.58 -5.76
CA ALA A 337 -18.78 -7.47 -4.77
C ALA A 337 -18.31 -8.05 -3.45
N GLU A 338 -18.28 -7.35 -2.45
CA GLU A 338 -18.37 -7.66 -1.02
C GLU A 338 -17.66 -6.61 -0.19
N PRO A 339 -18.27 -6.10 0.85
CA PRO A 339 -17.62 -5.16 1.73
C PRO A 339 -16.50 -5.87 2.49
N TRP A 340 -15.35 -5.31 2.41
CA TRP A 340 -14.11 -5.69 3.00
C TRP A 340 -14.17 -5.90 4.50
N LYS A 341 -13.68 -7.02 4.94
CA LYS A 341 -13.37 -7.29 6.33
C LYS A 341 -11.91 -7.68 6.41
N LEU A 342 -11.11 -6.86 7.08
CA LEU A 342 -9.75 -7.25 7.43
C LEU A 342 -9.80 -8.38 8.44
N SER A 343 -9.92 -9.60 7.95
CA SER A 343 -9.99 -10.78 8.80
C SER A 343 -8.71 -11.02 9.61
N ASN A 344 -7.57 -10.55 9.11
CA ASN A 344 -6.28 -10.82 9.73
C ASN A 344 -5.86 -9.85 10.81
N TYR A 345 -6.41 -8.63 10.80
CA TYR A 345 -6.00 -7.60 11.73
C TYR A 345 -7.07 -7.26 12.76
N GLY A 346 -8.24 -7.90 12.68
CA GLY A 346 -9.33 -7.68 13.61
C GLY A 346 -9.99 -6.30 13.52
N PHE A 347 -9.72 -5.53 12.44
CA PHE A 347 -10.32 -4.22 12.22
C PHE A 347 -11.49 -4.28 11.26
N SER A 348 -12.51 -3.49 11.54
CA SER A 348 -13.52 -3.15 10.55
C SER A 348 -12.92 -2.19 9.52
N SER A 349 -13.01 -2.54 8.26
CA SER A 349 -12.55 -1.72 7.14
C SER A 349 -13.29 -0.38 7.02
N ALA A 350 -14.46 -0.28 7.64
CA ALA A 350 -15.35 0.86 7.46
C ALA A 350 -14.85 2.14 8.15
N GLU A 351 -14.26 2.03 9.35
CA GLU A 351 -13.96 3.21 10.17
C GLU A 351 -12.99 4.20 9.49
N GLY A 352 -11.90 3.70 8.93
CA GLY A 352 -10.92 4.56 8.29
C GLY A 352 -11.42 5.21 7.01
N GLN A 353 -12.20 4.48 6.19
CA GLN A 353 -12.80 5.04 4.97
C GLN A 353 -13.92 6.02 5.29
N ILE A 354 -14.76 5.73 6.29
CA ILE A 354 -15.78 6.65 6.77
C ILE A 354 -15.13 7.95 7.24
N TRP A 355 -14.07 7.87 8.03
CA TRP A 355 -13.35 9.06 8.48
C TRP A 355 -12.82 9.91 7.31
N LEU A 356 -12.19 9.28 6.30
CA LEU A 356 -11.73 9.99 5.10
C LEU A 356 -12.89 10.61 4.32
N GLN A 357 -13.99 9.88 4.15
CA GLN A 357 -15.19 10.38 3.47
C GLN A 357 -15.81 11.55 4.21
N GLU A 358 -15.97 11.46 5.50
CA GLU A 358 -16.55 12.53 6.33
C GLU A 358 -15.64 13.77 6.38
N LYS A 359 -14.34 13.56 6.41
CA LYS A 359 -13.36 14.65 6.54
C LYS A 359 -13.01 15.31 5.20
N PHE A 360 -12.80 14.54 4.16
CA PHE A 360 -12.21 15.00 2.89
C PHE A 360 -12.97 14.59 1.64
N LEU A 361 -13.85 13.59 1.71
CA LEU A 361 -14.74 13.10 0.65
C LEU A 361 -14.01 12.45 -0.53
N PHE A 362 -13.60 11.30 -0.23
CA PHE A 362 -13.21 10.39 -1.30
C PHE A 362 -14.27 9.30 -1.50
#